data_10a170a6da30b6df08295c539c411c4e
#
_entry.id   10a170a6da30b6df08295c539c411c4e
#
_cell.length_a   1.000
_cell.length_b   1.000
_cell.length_c   1.000
_cell.angle_alpha   90.00
_cell.angle_beta   90.00
_cell.angle_gamma   90.00
#
_symmetry.space_group_name_H-M   'P 1'
#
loop_
_entity.id
_entity.type
_entity.pdbx_description
1 polymer ?
#
loop_
_entity_poly.entity_id
_entity_poly.type
_entity_poly.pdbx_seq_one_letter_code
_entity_poly.pdbx_strand_id
1 'polypeptide(L)'
;MVVVLFTVVSLSAINQDQTKIPAGISIAIKSGNATELSKYMNSTVELLLLEKEDFYKKVVAETILKDFFNEYHTKDFVIRHQGARNDAQYAIGNLETEKGSFRVYILLKKVDQELLIHIIRIEPDNAQ
;
A
#
# COMPACT_ATOMS: atom_id res chain seq x y z
N MET A 1 25.76 -9.06 52.50
CA MET A 1 25.90 -8.07 51.43
C MET A 1 25.03 -8.47 50.27
N VAL A 2 23.92 -7.76 50.06
CA VAL A 2 22.96 -8.12 49.02
C VAL A 2 23.30 -7.28 47.80
N VAL A 3 23.71 -7.92 46.72
CA VAL A 3 23.93 -7.26 45.45
C VAL A 3 22.62 -7.28 44.69
N VAL A 4 21.97 -6.14 44.58
CA VAL A 4 20.75 -6.01 43.76
C VAL A 4 21.22 -5.71 42.35
N LEU A 5 21.08 -6.70 41.47
CA LEU A 5 21.38 -6.52 40.07
C LEU A 5 20.12 -5.92 39.41
N PHE A 6 20.17 -4.62 39.11
CA PHE A 6 19.16 -3.98 38.27
C PHE A 6 19.45 -4.34 36.82
N THR A 7 18.72 -5.32 36.29
CA THR A 7 18.69 -5.50 34.83
C THR A 7 17.83 -4.40 34.24
N VAL A 8 18.47 -3.40 33.68
CA VAL A 8 17.79 -2.39 32.88
C VAL A 8 17.39 -3.08 31.59
N VAL A 9 16.13 -3.48 31.50
CA VAL A 9 15.57 -3.88 30.21
C VAL A 9 15.33 -2.60 29.44
N SER A 10 16.27 -2.24 28.58
CA SER A 10 16.03 -1.18 27.62
C SER A 10 15.00 -1.71 26.61
N LEU A 11 13.76 -1.30 26.79
CA LEU A 11 12.78 -1.39 25.73
C LEU A 11 13.26 -0.47 24.61
N SER A 12 13.96 -1.04 23.64
CA SER A 12 14.17 -0.34 22.38
C SER A 12 12.77 -0.17 21.74
N ALA A 13 12.25 1.04 21.79
CA ALA A 13 11.07 1.40 21.06
C ALA A 13 11.32 1.05 19.60
N ILE A 14 10.53 0.13 19.04
CA ILE A 14 10.54 -0.11 17.60
C ILE A 14 10.00 1.17 16.97
N ASN A 15 10.90 2.03 16.52
CA ASN A 15 10.55 3.17 15.72
C ASN A 15 10.06 2.66 14.38
N GLN A 16 8.74 2.45 14.29
CA GLN A 16 8.12 2.28 12.99
C GLN A 16 8.32 3.58 12.22
N ASP A 17 9.03 3.50 11.11
CA ASP A 17 9.17 4.63 10.21
C ASP A 17 7.80 5.01 9.69
N GLN A 18 7.22 6.08 10.23
CA GLN A 18 5.87 6.54 9.88
C GLN A 18 5.78 7.14 8.49
N THR A 19 6.91 7.30 7.78
CA THR A 19 6.93 7.75 6.39
C THR A 19 6.73 6.61 5.40
N LYS A 20 6.86 5.36 5.84
CA LYS A 20 6.71 4.18 4.99
C LYS A 20 5.35 3.55 5.15
N ILE A 21 4.74 3.19 4.03
CA ILE A 21 3.50 2.41 4.04
C ILE A 21 3.78 1.00 4.55
N PRO A 22 2.76 0.28 5.08
CA PRO A 22 2.94 -1.11 5.50
C PRO A 22 3.54 -1.97 4.38
N ALA A 23 4.58 -2.75 4.73
CA ALA A 23 5.30 -3.58 3.76
C ALA A 23 4.39 -4.60 3.05
N GLY A 24 3.34 -5.06 3.71
CA GLY A 24 2.39 -6.01 3.13
C GLY A 24 1.64 -5.46 1.91
N ILE A 25 1.47 -4.14 1.82
CA ILE A 25 0.84 -3.50 0.66
C ILE A 25 1.74 -3.66 -0.56
N SER A 26 3.03 -3.34 -0.42
CA SER A 26 4.01 -3.47 -1.50
C SER A 26 4.14 -4.93 -1.96
N ILE A 27 4.18 -5.85 -1.02
CA ILE A 27 4.25 -7.29 -1.31
C ILE A 27 3.01 -7.75 -2.08
N ALA A 28 1.81 -7.32 -1.66
CA ALA A 28 0.56 -7.67 -2.31
C ALA A 28 0.50 -7.17 -3.76
N ILE A 29 0.95 -5.95 -4.01
CA ILE A 29 0.98 -5.38 -5.36
C ILE A 29 2.00 -6.12 -6.22
N LYS A 30 3.20 -6.34 -5.70
CA LYS A 30 4.27 -7.05 -6.42
C LYS A 30 3.84 -8.45 -6.84
N SER A 31 3.12 -9.15 -5.99
CA SER A 31 2.64 -10.51 -6.26
C SER A 31 1.29 -10.55 -7.00
N GLY A 32 0.68 -9.40 -7.24
CA GLY A 32 -0.64 -9.34 -7.87
C GLY A 32 -1.73 -9.96 -7.01
N ASN A 33 -1.63 -9.83 -5.69
CA ASN A 33 -2.57 -10.45 -4.76
C ASN A 33 -3.61 -9.43 -4.29
N ALA A 34 -4.72 -9.35 -5.03
CA ALA A 34 -5.80 -8.41 -4.72
C ALA A 34 -6.48 -8.73 -3.38
N THR A 35 -6.57 -9.99 -3.01
CA THR A 35 -7.16 -10.41 -1.73
C THR A 35 -6.34 -9.90 -0.55
N GLU A 36 -5.02 -10.05 -0.59
CA GLU A 36 -4.14 -9.50 0.45
C GLU A 36 -4.18 -7.97 0.47
N LEU A 37 -4.17 -7.33 -0.71
CA LEU A 37 -4.25 -5.88 -0.81
C LEU A 37 -5.54 -5.34 -0.19
N SER A 38 -6.66 -6.03 -0.39
CA SER A 38 -7.96 -5.60 0.13
C SER A 38 -8.03 -5.56 1.65
N LYS A 39 -7.18 -6.32 2.34
CA LYS A 39 -7.12 -6.30 3.80
C LYS A 39 -6.68 -4.95 4.37
N TYR A 40 -5.99 -4.16 3.56
CA TYR A 40 -5.53 -2.82 3.95
C TYR A 40 -6.50 -1.72 3.52
N MET A 41 -7.60 -2.06 2.85
CA MET A 41 -8.52 -1.07 2.30
C MET A 41 -9.54 -0.60 3.32
N ASN A 42 -9.90 0.70 3.21
CA ASN A 42 -11.08 1.24 3.85
C ASN A 42 -12.34 0.59 3.26
N SER A 43 -13.46 0.70 3.95
CA SER A 43 -14.74 0.15 3.48
C SER A 43 -15.16 0.66 2.11
N THR A 44 -14.76 1.88 1.77
CA THR A 44 -14.92 2.50 0.44
C THR A 44 -13.56 3.00 -0.03
N VAL A 45 -13.23 2.73 -1.29
CA VAL A 45 -11.95 3.10 -1.91
C VAL A 45 -12.21 3.85 -3.19
N GLU A 46 -11.51 4.98 -3.37
CA GLU A 46 -11.44 5.64 -4.67
C GLU A 46 -10.41 4.92 -5.52
N LEU A 47 -10.84 4.33 -6.61
CA LEU A 47 -9.99 3.57 -7.50
C LEU A 47 -9.98 4.20 -8.89
N LEU A 48 -8.80 4.69 -9.31
CA LEU A 48 -8.56 5.02 -10.71
C LEU A 48 -7.74 3.91 -11.32
N LEU A 49 -8.34 3.18 -12.24
CA LEU A 49 -7.67 2.10 -12.95
C LEU A 49 -7.69 2.39 -14.44
N LEU A 50 -6.51 2.66 -14.98
CA LEU A 50 -6.31 3.12 -16.35
C LEU A 50 -7.04 4.46 -16.56
N GLU A 51 -8.19 4.47 -17.23
CA GLU A 51 -8.95 5.69 -17.48
C GLU A 51 -10.27 5.75 -16.70
N LYS A 52 -10.58 4.70 -15.94
CA LYS A 52 -11.84 4.60 -15.21
C LYS A 52 -11.65 4.92 -13.73
N GLU A 53 -12.33 5.94 -13.25
CA GLU A 53 -12.27 6.39 -11.86
C GLU A 53 -13.66 6.34 -11.23
N ASP A 54 -13.75 5.72 -10.06
CA ASP A 54 -14.98 5.69 -9.29
C ASP A 54 -14.68 5.31 -7.83
N PHE A 55 -15.68 5.48 -6.98
CA PHE A 55 -15.66 4.97 -5.62
C PHE A 55 -16.31 3.59 -5.58
N TYR A 56 -15.64 2.67 -4.93
CA TYR A 56 -16.11 1.27 -4.82
C TYR A 56 -16.07 0.81 -3.38
N LYS A 57 -17.00 -0.04 -3.01
CA LYS A 57 -16.87 -0.82 -1.78
C LYS A 57 -15.64 -1.74 -1.90
N LYS A 58 -15.00 -1.99 -0.78
CA LYS A 58 -13.77 -2.80 -0.71
C LYS A 58 -13.87 -4.12 -1.48
N VAL A 59 -15.00 -4.84 -1.36
CA VAL A 59 -15.19 -6.13 -2.05
C VAL A 59 -15.21 -5.95 -3.57
N VAL A 60 -15.80 -4.87 -4.07
CA VAL A 60 -15.84 -4.57 -5.51
C VAL A 60 -14.47 -4.14 -6.01
N ALA A 61 -13.77 -3.28 -5.25
CA ALA A 61 -12.41 -2.87 -5.60
C ALA A 61 -11.45 -4.07 -5.68
N GLU A 62 -11.58 -5.02 -4.75
CA GLU A 62 -10.80 -6.25 -4.77
C GLU A 62 -11.03 -7.03 -6.08
N THR A 63 -12.29 -7.19 -6.49
CA THR A 63 -12.62 -7.91 -7.73
C THR A 63 -12.05 -7.21 -8.96
N ILE A 64 -12.17 -5.88 -9.03
CA ILE A 64 -11.63 -5.08 -10.14
C ILE A 64 -10.11 -5.23 -10.23
N LEU A 65 -9.42 -5.16 -9.09
CA LEU A 65 -7.96 -5.31 -9.03
C LEU A 65 -7.53 -6.74 -9.36
N LYS A 66 -8.29 -7.73 -8.92
CA LYS A 66 -8.03 -9.13 -9.27
C LYS A 66 -8.06 -9.34 -10.77
N ASP A 67 -9.07 -8.79 -11.45
CA ASP A 67 -9.17 -8.87 -12.91
C ASP A 67 -8.00 -8.16 -13.58
N PHE A 68 -7.59 -7.00 -13.08
CA PHE A 68 -6.44 -6.28 -13.59
C PHE A 68 -5.16 -7.10 -13.46
N PHE A 69 -4.88 -7.65 -12.30
CA PHE A 69 -3.69 -8.46 -12.07
C PHE A 69 -3.68 -9.75 -12.89
N ASN A 70 -4.86 -10.34 -13.15
CA ASN A 70 -4.97 -11.51 -14.01
C ASN A 70 -4.70 -11.18 -15.48
N GLU A 71 -5.07 -9.99 -15.93
CA GLU A 71 -4.85 -9.56 -17.31
C GLU A 71 -3.39 -9.15 -17.55
N TYR A 72 -2.79 -8.42 -16.62
CA TYR A 72 -1.48 -7.80 -16.84
C TYR A 72 -0.30 -8.62 -16.30
N HIS A 73 -0.49 -9.51 -15.37
CA HIS A 73 0.53 -10.33 -14.72
C HIS A 73 1.73 -9.52 -14.21
N THR A 74 1.69 -9.20 -12.94
CA THR A 74 2.72 -8.37 -12.31
C THR A 74 4.05 -9.11 -12.23
N LYS A 75 5.14 -8.38 -12.49
CA LYS A 75 6.50 -8.90 -12.40
C LYS A 75 7.26 -8.31 -11.23
N ASP A 76 7.10 -7.00 -11.01
CA ASP A 76 7.80 -6.29 -9.95
C ASP A 76 7.04 -5.02 -9.56
N PHE A 77 7.27 -4.56 -8.35
CA PHE A 77 6.76 -3.29 -7.87
C PHE A 77 7.83 -2.61 -7.02
N VAL A 78 8.19 -1.39 -7.39
CA VAL A 78 9.22 -0.62 -6.70
C VAL A 78 8.64 0.72 -6.27
N ILE A 79 8.69 0.99 -4.97
CA ILE A 79 8.30 2.30 -4.44
C ILE A 79 9.39 3.30 -4.76
N ARG A 80 9.02 4.42 -5.39
CA ARG A 80 9.93 5.52 -5.76
C ARG A 80 9.89 6.66 -4.75
N HIS A 81 8.71 6.99 -4.26
CA HIS A 81 8.51 8.02 -3.26
C HIS A 81 7.48 7.56 -2.25
N GLN A 82 7.70 7.86 -1.00
CA GLN A 82 6.70 7.68 0.02
C GLN A 82 6.93 8.67 1.14
N GLY A 83 5.88 8.98 1.87
CA GLY A 83 5.96 9.94 2.94
C GLY A 83 4.69 9.97 3.78
N ALA A 84 4.71 10.87 4.76
CA ALA A 84 3.58 11.11 5.63
C ALA A 84 3.30 12.61 5.67
N ARG A 85 2.03 12.97 5.73
CA ARG A 85 1.58 14.34 5.89
C ARG A 85 0.31 14.34 6.73
N ASN A 86 0.36 14.99 7.91
CA ASN A 86 -0.72 14.93 8.90
C ASN A 86 -1.01 13.47 9.28
N ASP A 87 -2.27 13.04 9.18
CA ASP A 87 -2.69 11.66 9.48
C ASP A 87 -2.74 10.76 8.25
N ALA A 88 -2.08 11.17 7.18
CA ALA A 88 -2.06 10.43 5.92
C ALA A 88 -0.65 9.94 5.61
N GLN A 89 -0.58 8.79 4.93
CA GLN A 89 0.65 8.26 4.32
C GLN A 89 0.39 8.04 2.84
N TYR A 90 1.40 8.26 2.02
CA TYR A 90 1.30 8.01 0.58
C TYR A 90 2.53 7.27 0.06
N ALA A 91 2.33 6.58 -1.03
CA ALA A 91 3.41 5.97 -1.78
C ALA A 91 3.14 6.09 -3.27
N ILE A 92 4.22 6.30 -4.02
CA ILE A 92 4.22 6.30 -5.48
C ILE A 92 5.25 5.28 -5.92
N GLY A 93 4.85 4.37 -6.78
CA GLY A 93 5.74 3.33 -7.27
C GLY A 93 5.54 3.01 -8.74
N ASN A 94 6.45 2.19 -9.25
CA ASN A 94 6.37 1.63 -10.59
C ASN A 94 6.01 0.16 -10.52
N LEU A 95 4.95 -0.21 -11.22
CA LEU A 95 4.49 -1.59 -11.36
C LEU A 95 4.89 -2.08 -12.75
N GLU A 96 5.76 -3.10 -12.78
CA GLU A 96 6.14 -3.76 -14.02
C GLU A 96 5.22 -4.96 -14.25
N THR A 97 4.65 -5.04 -15.45
CA THR A 97 3.80 -6.16 -15.85
C THR A 97 4.26 -6.73 -17.19
N GLU A 98 3.71 -7.88 -17.58
CA GLU A 98 3.99 -8.46 -18.90
C GLU A 98 3.52 -7.58 -20.06
N LYS A 99 2.58 -6.66 -19.80
CA LYS A 99 1.98 -5.79 -20.83
C LYS A 99 2.36 -4.33 -20.65
N GLY A 100 3.43 -4.04 -19.94
CA GLY A 100 3.93 -2.68 -19.76
C GLY A 100 4.03 -2.25 -18.31
N SER A 101 4.41 -1.00 -18.13
CA SER A 101 4.68 -0.39 -16.83
C SER A 101 3.57 0.58 -16.45
N PHE A 102 3.29 0.61 -15.14
CA PHE A 102 2.25 1.50 -14.59
C PHE A 102 2.82 2.29 -13.42
N ARG A 103 2.34 3.52 -13.30
CA ARG A 103 2.56 4.33 -12.11
C ARG A 103 1.43 4.05 -11.13
N VAL A 104 1.80 3.70 -9.90
CA VAL A 104 0.84 3.42 -8.84
C VAL A 104 0.95 4.47 -7.76
N TYR A 105 -0.17 5.09 -7.41
CA TYR A 105 -0.29 6.01 -6.28
C TYR A 105 -1.24 5.42 -5.26
N ILE A 106 -0.83 5.44 -4.00
CA ILE A 106 -1.62 4.92 -2.88
C ILE A 106 -1.67 5.97 -1.79
N LEU A 107 -2.86 6.25 -1.29
CA LEU A 107 -3.07 7.12 -0.14
C LEU A 107 -3.75 6.34 0.99
N LEU A 108 -3.13 6.35 2.16
CA LEU A 108 -3.68 5.78 3.38
C LEU A 108 -4.05 6.91 4.35
N LYS A 109 -5.14 6.72 5.07
CA LYS A 109 -5.56 7.61 6.16
C LYS A 109 -5.90 6.78 7.39
N LYS A 110 -5.74 7.40 8.56
CA LYS A 110 -6.14 6.76 9.82
C LYS A 110 -7.65 6.73 9.95
N VAL A 111 -8.18 5.56 10.26
CA VAL A 111 -9.56 5.33 10.66
C VAL A 111 -9.51 4.51 11.95
N ASP A 112 -9.95 5.07 13.06
CA ASP A 112 -9.89 4.41 14.37
C ASP A 112 -8.47 3.89 14.69
N GLN A 113 -7.45 4.72 14.46
CA GLN A 113 -6.03 4.45 14.70
C GLN A 113 -5.42 3.40 13.76
N GLU A 114 -6.15 2.94 12.77
CA GLU A 114 -5.67 2.02 11.76
C GLU A 114 -5.46 2.75 10.43
N LEU A 115 -4.31 2.54 9.80
CA LEU A 115 -4.03 3.12 8.48
C LEU A 115 -4.67 2.26 7.41
N LEU A 116 -5.63 2.83 6.69
CA LEU A 116 -6.38 2.15 5.63
C LEU A 116 -6.24 2.88 4.31
N ILE A 117 -6.20 2.10 3.24
CA ILE A 117 -6.12 2.63 1.87
C ILE A 117 -7.45 3.31 1.52
N HIS A 118 -7.36 4.59 1.13
CA HIS A 118 -8.50 5.38 0.68
C HIS A 118 -8.49 5.63 -0.81
N ILE A 119 -7.29 5.68 -1.41
CA ILE A 119 -7.12 5.95 -2.84
C ILE A 119 -6.09 4.98 -3.42
N ILE A 120 -6.40 4.38 -4.56
CA ILE A 120 -5.45 3.67 -5.41
C ILE A 120 -5.61 4.21 -6.83
N ARG A 121 -4.50 4.65 -7.43
CA ARG A 121 -4.45 5.06 -8.83
C ARG A 121 -3.42 4.24 -9.56
N ILE A 122 -3.83 3.58 -10.63
CA ILE A 122 -2.96 2.80 -11.51
C ILE A 122 -3.11 3.35 -12.91
N GLU A 123 -2.07 3.99 -13.41
CA GLU A 123 -2.05 4.64 -14.71
C GLU A 123 -0.86 4.16 -15.52
N PRO A 124 -0.99 4.10 -16.86
CA PRO A 124 0.18 3.78 -17.68
C PRO A 124 1.33 4.72 -17.37
N ASP A 125 2.53 4.18 -17.23
CA ASP A 125 3.72 4.97 -17.01
C ASP A 125 4.24 5.47 -18.35
N ASN A 126 3.89 6.72 -18.68
CA ASN A 126 4.35 7.37 -19.90
C ASN A 126 5.61 8.22 -19.68
N ALA A 127 6.35 7.92 -18.61
CA ALA A 127 7.60 8.62 -18.35
C ALA A 127 8.59 8.38 -19.50
N GLN A 128 8.85 9.41 -20.22
CA GLN A 128 9.85 9.44 -21.29
C GLN A 128 11.18 9.94 -20.74
#